data_4fd26c9855ae23d316cdc9ed055e929c
#
_entry.id   4fd26c9855ae23d316cdc9ed055e929c
#
_cell.length_a   1.000
_cell.length_b   1.000
_cell.length_c   1.000
_cell.angle_alpha   90.00
_cell.angle_beta   90.00
_cell.angle_gamma   90.00
#
_symmetry.space_group_name_H-M   'P 1'
#
loop_
_entity.id
_entity.type
_entity.pdbx_description
1 polymer ?
#
loop_
_entity_poly.entity_id
_entity_poly.type
_entity_poly.pdbx_seq_one_letter_code
_entity_poly.pdbx_strand_id
1 'polypeptide(L)'
;MKARDGGFSIASVDFRDTPEEARFREEVRTWLDASLPDELRGHRGGEARFDGPEVRAWSRALYDGGWVGISWPEEYGGRGLSPRFQAIYLEEEARAEGPPHIGVIGLGMAGPTIITRGTEAQKARYLQPLLAADEIWCQGFSEPGAGSDLAGVRTSARLDGDRFVLDGQKVWSSYAHIADFCILLARSDPDSQRHAGLTYVIVDMHAPGVEVRPLRQITGESEFNEIFLSGVEVPLDNVIGDVGGGWDVAMTTLLHERGTLGFALVARLEVQVRKLLALAADRGATPVQREAIAREWIHFQALRVTAYRSLSALERTGVPGPEGSILKLQWSEANQRVTKLALELLGPDAQLLAPNAPYGGYWTTQQLRSRGNTIEAGTSEILRNILAERVLGLPRSR
;
A
#
# COMPACT_ATOMS: atom_id res chain seq x y z
N MET A 1 19.30 -38.86 38.49
CA MET A 1 18.45 -38.23 37.48
C MET A 1 18.23 -36.76 37.91
N LYS A 2 19.06 -35.83 37.40
CA LYS A 2 19.02 -34.44 37.79
C LYS A 2 18.05 -33.72 36.84
N ALA A 3 16.98 -33.16 37.39
CA ALA A 3 16.06 -32.29 36.69
C ALA A 3 16.86 -31.02 36.22
N ARG A 4 16.83 -30.73 34.93
CA ARG A 4 17.29 -29.45 34.39
C ARG A 4 16.16 -28.44 34.60
N ASP A 5 16.33 -27.55 35.57
CA ASP A 5 15.55 -26.33 35.68
C ASP A 5 15.89 -25.42 34.49
N GLY A 6 15.14 -25.59 33.41
CA GLY A 6 15.08 -24.64 32.31
C GLY A 6 14.08 -23.55 32.63
N GLY A 7 14.47 -22.59 33.46
CA GLY A 7 13.69 -21.39 33.68
C GLY A 7 13.46 -20.66 32.34
N PHE A 8 12.28 -20.73 31.78
CA PHE A 8 11.82 -19.81 30.74
C PHE A 8 11.78 -18.40 31.35
N SER A 9 12.85 -17.65 31.19
CA SER A 9 12.80 -16.20 31.38
C SER A 9 11.89 -15.65 30.27
N ILE A 10 10.65 -15.35 30.61
CA ILE A 10 9.81 -14.50 29.77
C ILE A 10 10.44 -13.11 29.89
N ALA A 11 11.36 -12.77 28.98
CA ALA A 11 11.78 -11.40 28.83
C ALA A 11 10.51 -10.57 28.61
N SER A 12 10.25 -9.63 29.51
CA SER A 12 9.10 -8.75 29.38
C SER A 12 9.23 -7.99 28.05
N VAL A 13 8.30 -8.24 27.12
CA VAL A 13 8.25 -7.46 25.88
C VAL A 13 7.82 -6.04 26.24
N ASP A 14 8.70 -5.08 26.02
CA ASP A 14 8.41 -3.65 26.22
C ASP A 14 8.00 -3.04 24.88
N PHE A 15 6.77 -2.55 24.78
CA PHE A 15 6.21 -1.88 23.61
C PHE A 15 6.34 -0.37 23.67
N ARG A 16 7.03 0.16 24.68
CA ARG A 16 7.27 1.60 24.79
C ARG A 16 8.38 2.01 23.83
N ASP A 17 8.26 3.22 23.32
CA ASP A 17 9.32 3.82 22.54
C ASP A 17 10.59 3.96 23.39
N THR A 18 11.75 3.71 22.79
CA THR A 18 13.03 4.12 23.36
C THR A 18 13.10 5.65 23.46
N PRO A 19 14.03 6.24 24.23
CA PRO A 19 14.19 7.69 24.26
C PRO A 19 14.42 8.34 22.89
N GLU A 20 15.07 7.63 21.97
CA GLU A 20 15.32 8.10 20.61
C GLU A 20 14.02 8.04 19.78
N GLU A 21 13.31 6.93 19.82
CA GLU A 21 12.01 6.76 19.15
C GLU A 21 10.98 7.76 19.65
N ALA A 22 10.94 8.01 20.96
CA ALA A 22 10.04 9.00 21.55
C ALA A 22 10.33 10.43 21.07
N ARG A 23 11.63 10.80 20.96
CA ARG A 23 12.02 12.11 20.38
C ARG A 23 11.61 12.22 18.92
N PHE A 24 11.87 11.18 18.12
CA PHE A 24 11.48 11.15 16.72
C PHE A 24 9.96 11.25 16.55
N ARG A 25 9.19 10.53 17.36
CA ARG A 25 7.71 10.61 17.36
C ARG A 25 7.23 12.04 17.67
N GLU A 26 7.82 12.70 18.63
CA GLU A 26 7.47 14.08 18.98
C GLU A 26 7.86 15.07 17.88
N GLU A 27 9.00 14.86 17.22
CA GLU A 27 9.43 15.64 16.05
C GLU A 27 8.43 15.52 14.90
N VAL A 28 8.05 14.28 14.53
CA VAL A 28 7.04 14.00 13.49
C VAL A 28 5.73 14.67 13.84
N ARG A 29 5.26 14.49 15.07
CA ARG A 29 3.99 15.05 15.55
C ARG A 29 3.95 16.56 15.46
N THR A 30 4.97 17.21 16.02
CA THR A 30 5.09 18.67 16.01
C THR A 30 5.11 19.20 14.59
N TRP A 31 5.85 18.56 13.70
CA TRP A 31 5.93 18.99 12.32
C TRP A 31 4.59 18.80 11.58
N LEU A 32 3.92 17.65 11.74
CA LEU A 32 2.60 17.40 11.14
C LEU A 32 1.56 18.39 11.65
N ASP A 33 1.54 18.66 12.96
CA ASP A 33 0.58 19.61 13.57
C ASP A 33 0.78 21.03 13.06
N ALA A 34 2.03 21.43 12.78
CA ALA A 34 2.37 22.77 12.27
C ALA A 34 2.23 22.92 10.75
N SER A 35 2.46 21.84 9.99
CA SER A 35 2.64 21.92 8.52
C SER A 35 1.45 21.38 7.73
N LEU A 36 0.63 20.49 8.30
CA LEU A 36 -0.53 19.94 7.61
C LEU A 36 -1.63 21.00 7.50
N PRO A 37 -2.02 21.43 6.29
CA PRO A 37 -3.10 22.38 6.07
C PRO A 37 -4.44 21.89 6.64
N ASP A 38 -5.20 22.77 7.28
CA ASP A 38 -6.49 22.40 7.90
C ASP A 38 -7.48 21.86 6.89
N GLU A 39 -7.48 22.37 5.65
CA GLU A 39 -8.31 21.92 4.54
C GLU A 39 -8.00 20.49 4.09
N LEU A 40 -6.83 19.96 4.41
CA LEU A 40 -6.44 18.57 4.12
C LEU A 40 -6.67 17.62 5.30
N ARG A 41 -7.03 18.13 6.49
CA ARG A 41 -7.28 17.29 7.67
C ARG A 41 -8.63 16.57 7.56
N GLY A 42 -8.64 15.29 7.87
CA GLY A 42 -9.86 14.48 7.90
C GLY A 42 -10.46 14.16 6.54
N HIS A 43 -9.84 14.59 5.44
CA HIS A 43 -10.33 14.47 4.07
C HIS A 43 -10.24 13.04 3.50
N ARG A 44 -10.73 12.06 4.22
CA ARG A 44 -10.77 10.65 3.74
C ARG A 44 -12.20 10.19 3.42
N GLY A 45 -13.00 11.08 2.86
CA GLY A 45 -14.37 10.77 2.45
C GLY A 45 -14.92 11.76 1.44
N GLY A 46 -15.10 11.33 0.23
CA GLY A 46 -16.13 11.80 -0.72
C GLY A 46 -15.87 13.05 -1.55
N GLU A 47 -15.02 13.98 -1.17
CA GLU A 47 -14.77 15.20 -1.96
C GLU A 47 -13.30 15.56 -2.17
N ALA A 48 -12.37 15.00 -1.41
CA ALA A 48 -10.96 15.27 -1.61
C ALA A 48 -10.41 14.38 -2.73
N ARG A 49 -10.10 15.01 -3.85
CA ARG A 49 -9.33 14.37 -4.91
C ARG A 49 -7.92 14.16 -4.41
N PHE A 50 -7.52 12.90 -4.20
CA PHE A 50 -6.14 12.51 -3.83
C PHE A 50 -5.11 12.85 -4.91
N ASP A 51 -5.54 13.31 -6.08
CA ASP A 51 -4.77 13.70 -7.24
C ASP A 51 -4.70 15.22 -7.45
N GLY A 52 -5.27 16.00 -6.52
CA GLY A 52 -5.35 17.45 -6.61
C GLY A 52 -4.01 18.17 -6.40
N PRO A 53 -3.90 19.44 -6.85
CA PRO A 53 -2.71 20.27 -6.67
C PRO A 53 -2.35 20.48 -5.19
N GLU A 54 -3.33 20.47 -4.29
CA GLU A 54 -3.14 20.61 -2.85
C GLU A 54 -2.41 19.39 -2.27
N VAL A 55 -2.75 18.16 -2.72
CA VAL A 55 -2.09 16.92 -2.30
C VAL A 55 -0.68 16.84 -2.89
N ARG A 56 -0.48 17.35 -4.10
CA ARG A 56 0.88 17.47 -4.69
C ARG A 56 1.74 18.46 -3.89
N ALA A 57 1.20 19.61 -3.52
CA ALA A 57 1.89 20.59 -2.68
C ALA A 57 2.22 20.02 -1.29
N TRP A 58 1.28 19.28 -0.69
CA TRP A 58 1.52 18.57 0.56
C TRP A 58 2.63 17.52 0.42
N SER A 59 2.63 16.74 -0.64
CA SER A 59 3.66 15.73 -0.91
C SER A 59 5.04 16.37 -1.07
N ARG A 60 5.10 17.54 -1.70
CA ARG A 60 6.34 18.33 -1.78
C ARG A 60 6.78 18.84 -0.41
N ALA A 61 5.87 19.31 0.43
CA ALA A 61 6.19 19.75 1.78
C ALA A 61 6.73 18.58 2.64
N LEU A 62 6.18 17.37 2.48
CA LEU A 62 6.70 16.15 3.12
C LEU A 62 8.14 15.85 2.68
N TYR A 63 8.44 15.98 1.40
CA TYR A 63 9.79 15.80 0.88
C TYR A 63 10.76 16.87 1.41
N ASP A 64 10.41 18.14 1.32
CA ASP A 64 11.24 19.26 1.78
C ASP A 64 11.47 19.20 3.30
N GLY A 65 10.52 18.66 4.06
CA GLY A 65 10.64 18.37 5.50
C GLY A 65 11.44 17.12 5.85
N GLY A 66 11.87 16.31 4.85
CA GLY A 66 12.61 15.07 5.06
C GLY A 66 11.76 13.92 5.59
N TRP A 67 10.45 13.93 5.37
CA TRP A 67 9.51 12.90 5.86
C TRP A 67 9.19 11.82 4.83
N VAL A 68 9.83 11.86 3.67
CA VAL A 68 9.69 10.86 2.61
C VAL A 68 10.93 9.98 2.56
N GLY A 69 10.76 8.69 2.27
CA GLY A 69 11.90 7.77 2.17
C GLY A 69 12.67 7.57 3.48
N ILE A 70 12.01 7.62 4.65
CA ILE A 70 12.65 7.53 5.97
C ILE A 70 13.58 6.31 6.09
N SER A 71 13.19 5.16 5.53
CA SER A 71 13.99 3.94 5.53
C SER A 71 14.80 3.70 4.26
N TRP A 72 14.76 4.62 3.28
CA TRP A 72 15.59 4.51 2.08
C TRP A 72 17.04 4.87 2.39
N PRO A 73 18.03 4.28 1.68
CA PRO A 73 19.42 4.67 1.80
C PRO A 73 19.62 6.19 1.56
N GLU A 74 20.55 6.79 2.31
CA GLU A 74 20.87 8.22 2.19
C GLU A 74 21.38 8.59 0.81
N GLU A 75 22.12 7.72 0.14
CA GLU A 75 22.63 7.89 -1.22
C GLU A 75 21.51 8.09 -2.27
N TYR A 76 20.29 7.66 -1.96
CA TYR A 76 19.09 7.82 -2.81
C TYR A 76 18.13 8.87 -2.27
N GLY A 77 18.57 9.72 -1.34
CA GLY A 77 17.79 10.83 -0.80
C GLY A 77 16.90 10.46 0.40
N GLY A 78 17.00 9.23 0.91
CA GLY A 78 16.35 8.81 2.14
C GLY A 78 17.09 9.25 3.40
N ARG A 79 16.57 8.86 4.59
CA ARG A 79 17.20 9.13 5.89
C ARG A 79 18.03 7.97 6.43
N GLY A 80 18.07 6.82 5.76
CA GLY A 80 18.80 5.63 6.20
C GLY A 80 18.36 5.06 7.56
N LEU A 81 17.19 5.50 8.08
CA LEU A 81 16.70 5.08 9.38
C LEU A 81 16.11 3.66 9.34
N SER A 82 16.04 3.00 10.49
CA SER A 82 15.48 1.66 10.56
C SER A 82 13.99 1.65 10.20
N PRO A 83 13.42 0.50 9.79
CA PRO A 83 11.98 0.34 9.53
C PRO A 83 11.09 0.75 10.70
N ARG A 84 11.62 0.77 11.93
CA ARG A 84 10.92 1.21 13.12
C ARG A 84 10.56 2.69 13.08
N PHE A 85 11.47 3.55 12.62
CA PHE A 85 11.19 4.98 12.45
C PHE A 85 10.17 5.23 11.36
N GLN A 86 10.21 4.45 10.28
CA GLN A 86 9.18 4.47 9.25
C GLN A 86 7.80 4.09 9.83
N ALA A 87 7.73 3.09 10.71
CA ALA A 87 6.49 2.70 11.37
C ALA A 87 5.95 3.81 12.29
N ILE A 88 6.83 4.47 13.07
CA ILE A 88 6.46 5.62 13.92
C ILE A 88 5.88 6.76 13.07
N TYR A 89 6.53 7.08 11.95
CA TYR A 89 6.02 8.11 11.02
C TYR A 89 4.61 7.75 10.51
N LEU A 90 4.38 6.51 10.09
CA LEU A 90 3.09 6.05 9.57
C LEU A 90 1.98 6.09 10.64
N GLU A 91 2.32 5.82 11.91
CA GLU A 91 1.39 5.97 13.03
C GLU A 91 0.99 7.44 13.25
N GLU A 92 1.97 8.36 13.24
CA GLU A 92 1.72 9.78 13.45
C GLU A 92 1.01 10.42 12.24
N GLU A 93 1.38 10.03 11.00
CA GLU A 93 0.67 10.45 9.77
C GLU A 93 -0.80 10.02 9.78
N ALA A 94 -1.06 8.77 10.15
CA ALA A 94 -2.44 8.26 10.26
C ALA A 94 -3.24 9.05 11.32
N ARG A 95 -2.62 9.37 12.47
CA ARG A 95 -3.25 10.12 13.55
C ARG A 95 -3.52 11.58 13.17
N ALA A 96 -2.64 12.21 12.40
CA ALA A 96 -2.84 13.56 11.89
C ALA A 96 -3.98 13.63 10.85
N GLU A 97 -4.40 12.48 10.31
CA GLU A 97 -5.46 12.35 9.30
C GLU A 97 -5.22 13.18 8.03
N GLY A 98 -3.97 13.40 7.67
CA GLY A 98 -3.60 14.00 6.40
C GLY A 98 -3.80 13.05 5.21
N PRO A 99 -3.82 13.56 3.97
CA PRO A 99 -3.82 12.72 2.79
C PRO A 99 -2.48 11.99 2.70
N PRO A 100 -2.44 10.77 2.12
CA PRO A 100 -1.19 10.10 1.83
C PRO A 100 -0.39 10.91 0.80
N HIS A 101 0.92 10.68 0.76
CA HIS A 101 1.77 11.21 -0.29
C HIS A 101 1.25 10.79 -1.67
N ILE A 102 1.16 11.72 -2.64
CA ILE A 102 0.59 11.45 -3.97
C ILE A 102 1.35 10.33 -4.72
N GLY A 103 2.63 10.19 -4.48
CA GLY A 103 3.51 9.17 -5.05
C GLY A 103 3.55 7.85 -4.28
N VAL A 104 2.46 7.40 -3.64
CA VAL A 104 2.44 6.18 -2.81
C VAL A 104 2.92 4.92 -3.56
N ILE A 105 2.61 4.77 -4.85
CA ILE A 105 3.06 3.65 -5.68
C ILE A 105 4.57 3.75 -5.94
N GLY A 106 5.05 4.95 -6.23
CA GLY A 106 6.48 5.24 -6.36
C GLY A 106 7.24 4.86 -5.10
N LEU A 107 6.83 5.41 -3.95
CA LEU A 107 7.51 5.23 -2.67
C LEU A 107 7.46 3.80 -2.14
N GLY A 108 6.33 3.13 -2.29
CA GLY A 108 6.10 1.80 -1.71
C GLY A 108 6.47 0.64 -2.63
N MET A 109 6.58 0.87 -3.93
CA MET A 109 6.75 -0.19 -4.94
C MET A 109 7.87 0.11 -5.92
N ALA A 110 7.75 1.16 -6.78
CA ALA A 110 8.69 1.41 -7.85
C ALA A 110 10.09 1.73 -7.32
N GLY A 111 10.22 2.67 -6.39
CA GLY A 111 11.49 3.07 -5.81
C GLY A 111 12.24 1.93 -5.13
N PRO A 112 11.64 1.21 -4.17
CA PRO A 112 12.27 0.04 -3.55
C PRO A 112 12.66 -1.05 -4.56
N THR A 113 11.87 -1.24 -5.62
CA THR A 113 12.20 -2.20 -6.69
C THR A 113 13.41 -1.72 -7.49
N ILE A 114 13.47 -0.43 -7.86
CA ILE A 114 14.61 0.16 -8.57
C ILE A 114 15.87 0.12 -7.68
N ILE A 115 15.77 0.43 -6.39
CA ILE A 115 16.88 0.33 -5.43
C ILE A 115 17.45 -1.10 -5.41
N THR A 116 16.58 -2.11 -5.41
CA THR A 116 16.98 -3.52 -5.25
C THR A 116 17.41 -4.17 -6.55
N ARG A 117 16.81 -3.84 -7.69
CA ARG A 117 16.93 -4.55 -8.98
C ARG A 117 17.35 -3.67 -10.14
N GLY A 118 17.28 -2.34 -10.00
CA GLY A 118 17.63 -1.40 -11.06
C GLY A 118 19.14 -1.27 -11.24
N THR A 119 19.53 -0.81 -12.44
CA THR A 119 20.90 -0.40 -12.75
C THR A 119 21.24 0.92 -12.05
N GLU A 120 22.52 1.25 -11.92
CA GLU A 120 22.95 2.54 -11.35
C GLU A 120 22.43 3.73 -12.17
N ALA A 121 22.33 3.57 -13.50
CA ALA A 121 21.74 4.60 -14.37
C ALA A 121 20.23 4.81 -14.06
N GLN A 122 19.48 3.73 -13.87
CA GLN A 122 18.06 3.81 -13.50
C GLN A 122 17.88 4.43 -12.10
N LYS A 123 18.71 4.05 -11.13
CA LYS A 123 18.69 4.64 -9.78
C LYS A 123 18.94 6.13 -9.82
N ALA A 124 19.99 6.56 -10.52
CA ALA A 124 20.36 7.97 -10.68
C ALA A 124 19.27 8.79 -11.42
N ARG A 125 18.58 8.16 -12.40
CA ARG A 125 17.56 8.86 -13.20
C ARG A 125 16.23 9.00 -12.43
N TYR A 126 15.80 7.97 -11.73
CA TYR A 126 14.40 7.88 -11.30
C TYR A 126 14.18 8.11 -9.80
N LEU A 127 15.12 7.78 -8.91
CA LEU A 127 14.81 7.73 -7.47
C LEU A 127 14.54 9.10 -6.87
N GLN A 128 15.32 10.12 -7.20
CA GLN A 128 15.15 11.44 -6.59
C GLN A 128 13.88 12.16 -7.08
N PRO A 129 13.56 12.24 -8.39
CA PRO A 129 12.30 12.83 -8.85
C PRO A 129 11.06 12.10 -8.32
N LEU A 130 11.13 10.76 -8.19
CA LEU A 130 10.07 9.95 -7.59
C LEU A 130 9.87 10.31 -6.11
N LEU A 131 10.96 10.43 -5.35
CA LEU A 131 10.93 10.75 -3.92
C LEU A 131 10.36 12.15 -3.69
N ALA A 132 10.69 13.11 -4.56
CA ALA A 132 10.23 14.49 -4.49
C ALA A 132 8.78 14.72 -4.96
N ALA A 133 8.11 13.68 -5.49
CA ALA A 133 6.83 13.79 -6.20
C ALA A 133 6.86 14.69 -7.43
N ASP A 134 8.03 14.91 -8.00
CA ASP A 134 8.19 15.59 -9.30
C ASP A 134 7.71 14.67 -10.43
N GLU A 135 7.92 13.34 -10.26
CA GLU A 135 7.45 12.29 -11.16
C GLU A 135 6.58 11.28 -10.39
N ILE A 136 5.35 11.12 -10.84
CA ILE A 136 4.37 10.20 -10.25
C ILE A 136 4.43 8.85 -10.96
N TRP A 137 4.29 7.79 -10.19
CA TRP A 137 4.38 6.42 -10.69
C TRP A 137 3.10 5.65 -10.46
N CYS A 138 2.75 4.81 -11.45
CA CYS A 138 1.69 3.82 -11.33
C CYS A 138 2.22 2.39 -11.56
N GLN A 139 1.34 1.40 -11.36
CA GLN A 139 1.64 -0.02 -11.54
C GLN A 139 0.73 -0.61 -12.62
N GLY A 140 1.32 -1.28 -13.62
CA GLY A 140 0.65 -1.98 -14.71
C GLY A 140 0.85 -3.50 -14.59
N PHE A 141 0.20 -4.16 -13.62
CA PHE A 141 0.29 -5.60 -13.42
C PHE A 141 -0.97 -6.31 -13.91
N SER A 142 -2.08 -6.10 -13.22
CA SER A 142 -3.36 -6.80 -13.50
C SER A 142 -3.88 -6.50 -14.90
N GLU A 143 -4.54 -7.52 -15.48
CA GLU A 143 -5.26 -7.43 -16.75
C GLU A 143 -6.70 -7.91 -16.55
N PRO A 144 -7.63 -7.63 -17.46
CA PRO A 144 -9.02 -8.11 -17.33
C PRO A 144 -9.13 -9.63 -17.11
N GLY A 145 -8.18 -10.41 -17.64
CA GLY A 145 -8.12 -11.87 -17.48
C GLY A 145 -7.07 -12.38 -16.48
N ALA A 146 -6.30 -11.51 -15.82
CA ALA A 146 -5.18 -11.89 -14.96
C ALA A 146 -5.03 -10.94 -13.76
N GLY A 147 -5.72 -11.25 -12.68
CA GLY A 147 -5.60 -10.56 -11.39
C GLY A 147 -4.82 -11.43 -10.39
N SER A 148 -5.52 -12.31 -9.65
CA SER A 148 -4.88 -13.25 -8.73
C SER A 148 -3.90 -14.21 -9.41
N ASP A 149 -4.18 -14.63 -10.64
CA ASP A 149 -3.23 -15.38 -11.49
C ASP A 149 -2.40 -14.40 -12.34
N LEU A 150 -1.55 -13.62 -11.66
CA LEU A 150 -0.68 -12.64 -12.31
C LEU A 150 0.27 -13.27 -13.35
N ALA A 151 0.64 -14.54 -13.19
CA ALA A 151 1.46 -15.26 -14.16
C ALA A 151 0.76 -15.47 -15.53
N GLY A 152 -0.56 -15.26 -15.57
CA GLY A 152 -1.39 -15.35 -16.77
C GLY A 152 -1.45 -14.07 -17.61
N VAL A 153 -0.66 -13.02 -17.32
CA VAL A 153 -0.65 -11.79 -18.11
C VAL A 153 -0.29 -12.02 -19.57
N ARG A 154 -0.95 -11.27 -20.45
CA ARG A 154 -0.87 -11.41 -21.92
C ARG A 154 -0.40 -10.16 -22.64
N THR A 155 -0.35 -9.00 -21.96
CA THR A 155 0.28 -7.80 -22.55
C THR A 155 1.62 -8.19 -23.11
N SER A 156 1.81 -8.02 -24.41
CA SER A 156 3.01 -8.47 -25.14
C SER A 156 4.11 -7.41 -25.08
N ALA A 157 5.36 -7.87 -25.07
CA ALA A 157 6.54 -7.04 -25.22
C ALA A 157 7.40 -7.68 -26.35
N ARG A 158 7.15 -7.28 -27.59
CA ARG A 158 7.89 -7.81 -28.75
C ARG A 158 9.20 -7.04 -28.91
N LEU A 159 10.31 -7.77 -28.91
CA LEU A 159 11.63 -7.18 -29.15
C LEU A 159 11.75 -6.68 -30.61
N ASP A 160 12.19 -5.45 -30.80
CA ASP A 160 12.39 -4.80 -32.08
C ASP A 160 13.67 -3.95 -32.04
N GLY A 161 14.79 -4.54 -32.45
CA GLY A 161 16.10 -3.89 -32.35
C GLY A 161 16.52 -3.67 -30.90
N ASP A 162 16.63 -2.41 -30.51
CA ASP A 162 17.09 -1.94 -29.20
C ASP A 162 15.93 -1.56 -28.25
N ARG A 163 14.71 -1.95 -28.58
CA ARG A 163 13.51 -1.61 -27.83
C ARG A 163 12.49 -2.74 -27.76
N PHE A 164 11.57 -2.67 -26.83
CA PHE A 164 10.33 -3.43 -26.86
C PHE A 164 9.19 -2.61 -27.46
N VAL A 165 8.31 -3.27 -28.20
CA VAL A 165 7.02 -2.75 -28.64
C VAL A 165 5.94 -3.43 -27.81
N LEU A 166 5.17 -2.66 -27.04
CA LEU A 166 4.16 -3.15 -26.13
C LEU A 166 2.76 -3.05 -26.75
N ASP A 167 1.99 -4.13 -26.66
CA ASP A 167 0.58 -4.17 -27.03
C ASP A 167 -0.21 -4.92 -25.94
N GLY A 168 -1.32 -4.33 -25.48
CA GLY A 168 -2.16 -4.96 -24.47
C GLY A 168 -3.00 -3.98 -23.66
N GLN A 169 -3.53 -4.49 -22.53
CA GLN A 169 -4.38 -3.72 -21.62
C GLN A 169 -4.04 -4.08 -20.18
N LYS A 170 -3.88 -3.05 -19.35
CA LYS A 170 -3.80 -3.19 -17.90
C LYS A 170 -5.06 -2.60 -17.24
N VAL A 171 -5.39 -3.08 -16.05
CA VAL A 171 -6.58 -2.66 -15.32
C VAL A 171 -6.26 -2.52 -13.83
N TRP A 172 -7.05 -1.73 -13.11
CA TRP A 172 -6.89 -1.43 -11.69
C TRP A 172 -5.58 -0.71 -11.36
N SER A 173 -5.05 0.04 -12.34
CA SER A 173 -3.83 0.82 -12.16
C SER A 173 -4.12 2.09 -11.38
N SER A 174 -3.67 2.12 -10.10
CA SER A 174 -3.88 3.27 -9.22
C SER A 174 -3.15 4.50 -9.75
N TYR A 175 -3.86 5.63 -9.83
CA TYR A 175 -3.34 6.95 -10.23
C TYR A 175 -2.69 7.01 -11.61
N ALA A 176 -2.95 6.05 -12.52
CA ALA A 176 -2.36 6.07 -13.85
C ALA A 176 -2.71 7.32 -14.67
N HIS A 177 -3.84 7.98 -14.37
CA HIS A 177 -4.29 9.22 -15.05
C HIS A 177 -3.44 10.46 -14.70
N ILE A 178 -2.60 10.39 -13.66
CA ILE A 178 -1.67 11.46 -13.26
C ILE A 178 -0.21 10.98 -13.26
N ALA A 179 0.03 9.73 -13.63
CA ALA A 179 1.35 9.15 -13.58
C ALA A 179 2.21 9.55 -14.79
N ASP A 180 3.49 9.82 -14.52
CA ASP A 180 4.52 10.04 -15.52
C ASP A 180 5.14 8.71 -15.98
N PHE A 181 5.28 7.76 -15.06
CA PHE A 181 5.87 6.44 -15.32
C PHE A 181 5.03 5.30 -14.77
N CYS A 182 5.13 4.14 -15.43
CA CYS A 182 4.50 2.90 -15.00
C CYS A 182 5.54 1.79 -14.86
N ILE A 183 5.56 1.12 -13.70
CA ILE A 183 6.22 -0.18 -13.57
C ILE A 183 5.29 -1.25 -14.13
N LEU A 184 5.69 -1.93 -15.20
CA LEU A 184 4.81 -2.79 -15.96
C LEU A 184 5.41 -4.19 -16.18
N LEU A 185 4.57 -5.22 -16.00
CA LEU A 185 4.90 -6.61 -16.30
C LEU A 185 4.27 -7.02 -17.62
N ALA A 186 5.09 -7.49 -18.58
CA ALA A 186 4.65 -7.92 -19.91
C ALA A 186 5.28 -9.25 -20.31
N ARG A 187 4.69 -9.93 -21.28
CA ARG A 187 5.19 -11.19 -21.84
C ARG A 187 6.09 -10.92 -23.02
N SER A 188 7.38 -11.16 -22.85
CA SER A 188 8.40 -10.97 -23.89
C SER A 188 8.69 -12.24 -24.71
N ASP A 189 8.32 -13.41 -24.16
CA ASP A 189 8.41 -14.68 -24.88
C ASP A 189 7.00 -15.30 -25.00
N PRO A 190 6.38 -15.26 -26.19
CA PRO A 190 5.02 -15.75 -26.43
C PRO A 190 4.90 -17.28 -26.30
N ASP A 191 5.99 -18.01 -26.45
CA ASP A 191 6.01 -19.48 -26.37
C ASP A 191 6.19 -19.98 -24.94
N SER A 192 6.55 -19.07 -24.02
CA SER A 192 6.70 -19.37 -22.61
C SER A 192 5.37 -19.45 -21.87
N GLN A 193 5.37 -20.15 -20.74
CA GLN A 193 4.18 -20.30 -19.92
C GLN A 193 4.40 -19.79 -18.49
N ARG A 194 3.33 -19.27 -17.91
CA ARG A 194 3.25 -18.83 -16.51
C ARG A 194 4.35 -17.82 -16.16
N HIS A 195 5.25 -18.17 -15.26
CA HIS A 195 6.29 -17.30 -14.71
C HIS A 195 7.46 -17.04 -15.67
N ALA A 196 7.70 -17.93 -16.63
CA ALA A 196 8.79 -17.77 -17.59
C ALA A 196 8.43 -16.74 -18.67
N GLY A 197 9.45 -16.12 -19.27
CA GLY A 197 9.29 -15.20 -20.41
C GLY A 197 8.51 -13.92 -20.11
N LEU A 198 8.45 -13.52 -18.84
CA LEU A 198 7.91 -12.23 -18.41
C LEU A 198 9.07 -11.24 -18.25
N THR A 199 8.88 -10.00 -18.71
CA THR A 199 9.85 -8.92 -18.57
C THR A 199 9.21 -7.75 -17.82
N TYR A 200 9.99 -7.10 -16.97
CA TYR A 200 9.56 -5.97 -16.16
C TYR A 200 10.17 -4.69 -16.73
N VAL A 201 9.33 -3.73 -17.07
CA VAL A 201 9.76 -2.52 -17.77
C VAL A 201 9.24 -1.25 -17.10
N ILE A 202 9.95 -0.15 -17.30
CA ILE A 202 9.51 1.21 -16.99
C ILE A 202 8.92 1.78 -18.27
N VAL A 203 7.64 2.14 -18.25
CA VAL A 203 6.91 2.75 -19.37
C VAL A 203 6.70 4.23 -19.10
N ASP A 204 7.05 5.08 -20.04
CA ASP A 204 6.66 6.49 -20.07
C ASP A 204 5.16 6.58 -20.39
N MET A 205 4.37 7.13 -19.45
CA MET A 205 2.92 7.23 -19.60
C MET A 205 2.47 8.29 -20.62
N HIS A 206 3.39 9.15 -21.08
CA HIS A 206 3.16 10.13 -22.12
C HIS A 206 3.61 9.64 -23.51
N ALA A 207 4.16 8.41 -23.60
CA ALA A 207 4.61 7.84 -24.87
C ALA A 207 3.45 7.66 -25.86
N PRO A 208 3.68 7.82 -27.16
CA PRO A 208 2.69 7.51 -28.18
C PRO A 208 2.16 6.07 -28.05
N GLY A 209 0.85 5.90 -28.13
CA GLY A 209 0.18 4.61 -28.03
C GLY A 209 -0.28 4.26 -26.59
N VAL A 210 0.03 5.06 -25.59
CA VAL A 210 -0.53 4.93 -24.24
C VAL A 210 -1.85 5.69 -24.16
N GLU A 211 -2.91 5.00 -23.76
CA GLU A 211 -4.21 5.61 -23.44
C GLU A 211 -4.66 5.19 -22.06
N VAL A 212 -5.05 6.15 -21.21
CA VAL A 212 -5.52 5.91 -19.84
C VAL A 212 -7.00 6.25 -19.74
N ARG A 213 -7.79 5.33 -19.16
CA ARG A 213 -9.23 5.51 -18.94
C ARG A 213 -9.56 5.30 -17.46
N PRO A 214 -10.02 6.34 -16.75
CA PRO A 214 -10.44 6.21 -15.35
C PRO A 214 -11.63 5.26 -15.17
N LEU A 215 -11.60 4.45 -14.12
CA LEU A 215 -12.67 3.53 -13.73
C LEU A 215 -13.46 4.12 -12.57
N ARG A 216 -14.73 4.46 -12.82
CA ARG A 216 -15.60 4.95 -11.76
C ARG A 216 -16.01 3.82 -10.83
N GLN A 217 -15.70 3.95 -9.55
CA GLN A 217 -16.00 3.00 -8.50
C GLN A 217 -17.36 3.27 -7.84
N ILE A 218 -17.81 2.36 -6.98
CA ILE A 218 -19.04 2.52 -6.21
C ILE A 218 -19.00 3.69 -5.22
N THR A 219 -17.81 4.17 -4.85
CA THR A 219 -17.60 5.38 -4.05
C THR A 219 -17.89 6.66 -4.84
N GLY A 220 -17.89 6.58 -6.18
CA GLY A 220 -17.94 7.71 -7.09
C GLY A 220 -16.56 8.20 -7.54
N GLU A 221 -15.49 7.77 -6.87
CA GLU A 221 -14.09 8.09 -7.19
C GLU A 221 -13.59 7.30 -8.39
N SER A 222 -12.47 7.71 -8.97
CA SER A 222 -11.87 7.11 -10.16
C SER A 222 -10.34 7.03 -10.07
N GLU A 223 -9.81 6.72 -8.87
CA GLU A 223 -8.36 6.57 -8.69
C GLU A 223 -7.78 5.35 -9.41
N PHE A 224 -8.61 4.35 -9.74
CA PHE A 224 -8.19 3.23 -10.58
C PHE A 224 -8.46 3.48 -12.05
N ASN A 225 -7.60 2.92 -12.89
CA ASN A 225 -7.62 3.15 -14.33
C ASN A 225 -7.40 1.86 -15.11
N GLU A 226 -7.85 1.87 -16.36
CA GLU A 226 -7.37 1.02 -17.44
C GLU A 226 -6.23 1.74 -18.17
N ILE A 227 -5.22 0.98 -18.59
CA ILE A 227 -4.14 1.45 -19.45
C ILE A 227 -4.17 0.61 -20.71
N PHE A 228 -4.39 1.22 -21.86
CA PHE A 228 -4.29 0.60 -23.16
C PHE A 228 -2.94 0.93 -23.78
N LEU A 229 -2.27 -0.09 -24.33
CA LEU A 229 -0.98 -0.01 -24.97
C LEU A 229 -1.15 -0.45 -26.42
N SER A 230 -0.79 0.40 -27.37
CA SER A 230 -0.92 0.14 -28.82
C SER A 230 0.38 0.55 -29.51
N GLY A 231 1.28 -0.42 -29.68
CA GLY A 231 2.58 -0.18 -30.30
C GLY A 231 3.49 0.74 -29.50
N VAL A 232 3.42 0.70 -28.14
CA VAL A 232 4.23 1.57 -27.27
C VAL A 232 5.68 1.14 -27.28
N GLU A 233 6.58 2.02 -27.69
CA GLU A 233 8.01 1.75 -27.73
C GLU A 233 8.66 1.99 -26.36
N VAL A 234 9.42 1.01 -25.87
CA VAL A 234 10.14 1.08 -24.59
C VAL A 234 11.60 0.66 -24.82
N PRO A 235 12.58 1.57 -24.61
CA PRO A 235 14.00 1.23 -24.74
C PRO A 235 14.42 0.06 -23.82
N LEU A 236 15.39 -0.72 -24.24
CA LEU A 236 15.92 -1.82 -23.40
C LEU A 236 16.54 -1.31 -22.09
N ASP A 237 17.04 -0.07 -22.05
CA ASP A 237 17.56 0.56 -20.85
C ASP A 237 16.47 0.75 -19.75
N ASN A 238 15.19 0.66 -20.12
CA ASN A 238 14.06 0.71 -19.20
C ASN A 238 13.63 -0.67 -18.67
N VAL A 239 14.32 -1.74 -19.02
CA VAL A 239 14.13 -3.06 -18.40
C VAL A 239 14.72 -3.07 -17.00
N ILE A 240 13.95 -3.47 -16.00
CA ILE A 240 14.45 -3.70 -14.63
C ILE A 240 14.79 -5.18 -14.49
N GLY A 241 16.03 -5.50 -14.14
CA GLY A 241 16.55 -6.85 -14.13
C GLY A 241 16.81 -7.39 -15.56
N ASP A 242 16.67 -8.69 -15.75
CA ASP A 242 16.95 -9.35 -17.04
C ASP A 242 15.69 -9.50 -17.89
N VAL A 243 15.85 -9.50 -19.22
CA VAL A 243 14.79 -9.88 -20.15
C VAL A 243 14.38 -11.33 -19.86
N GLY A 244 13.08 -11.57 -19.72
CA GLY A 244 12.55 -12.88 -19.32
C GLY A 244 12.59 -13.15 -17.80
N GLY A 245 13.29 -12.32 -17.02
CA GLY A 245 13.40 -12.40 -15.54
C GLY A 245 12.39 -11.57 -14.76
N GLY A 246 11.40 -10.98 -15.43
CA GLY A 246 10.46 -10.01 -14.83
C GLY A 246 9.61 -10.57 -13.71
N TRP A 247 9.40 -11.89 -13.63
CA TRP A 247 8.67 -12.49 -12.52
C TRP A 247 9.36 -12.27 -11.18
N ASP A 248 10.67 -12.46 -11.11
CA ASP A 248 11.43 -12.27 -9.85
C ASP A 248 11.45 -10.80 -9.42
N VAL A 249 11.48 -9.87 -10.40
CA VAL A 249 11.36 -8.44 -10.14
C VAL A 249 9.96 -8.11 -9.60
N ALA A 250 8.90 -8.65 -10.22
CA ALA A 250 7.53 -8.47 -9.74
C ALA A 250 7.33 -9.02 -8.32
N MET A 251 7.94 -10.16 -7.99
CA MET A 251 7.90 -10.69 -6.62
C MET A 251 8.64 -9.78 -5.63
N THR A 252 9.74 -9.15 -6.03
CA THR A 252 10.44 -8.14 -5.23
C THR A 252 9.50 -6.95 -4.93
N THR A 253 8.82 -6.41 -5.95
CA THR A 253 7.84 -5.33 -5.81
C THR A 253 6.72 -5.70 -4.81
N LEU A 254 6.13 -6.88 -4.96
CA LEU A 254 5.05 -7.35 -4.07
C LEU A 254 5.50 -7.63 -2.62
N LEU A 255 6.78 -7.91 -2.40
CA LEU A 255 7.34 -8.03 -1.04
C LEU A 255 7.46 -6.66 -0.37
N HIS A 256 7.94 -5.64 -1.10
CA HIS A 256 8.02 -4.27 -0.59
C HIS A 256 6.64 -3.70 -0.26
N GLU A 257 5.64 -3.93 -1.13
CA GLU A 257 4.26 -3.55 -0.89
C GLU A 257 3.74 -4.07 0.47
N ARG A 258 4.01 -5.33 0.80
CA ARG A 258 3.52 -5.95 2.04
C ARG A 258 4.28 -5.49 3.28
N GLY A 259 5.54 -5.08 3.15
CA GLY A 259 6.40 -4.69 4.26
C GLY A 259 5.93 -3.40 4.94
N THR A 260 5.86 -2.31 4.20
CA THR A 260 5.51 -0.97 4.69
C THR A 260 4.01 -0.75 4.78
N LEU A 261 3.25 -1.24 3.79
CA LEU A 261 1.80 -1.07 3.71
C LEU A 261 1.09 -1.63 4.96
N GLY A 262 1.54 -2.79 5.46
CA GLY A 262 0.92 -3.42 6.62
C GLY A 262 0.85 -2.50 7.85
N PHE A 263 1.90 -1.72 8.13
CA PHE A 263 1.93 -0.77 9.24
C PHE A 263 0.96 0.39 9.03
N ALA A 264 0.99 1.01 7.84
CA ALA A 264 0.10 2.10 7.50
C ALA A 264 -1.38 1.69 7.63
N LEU A 265 -1.72 0.47 7.21
CA LEU A 265 -3.07 -0.07 7.30
C LEU A 265 -3.52 -0.26 8.76
N VAL A 266 -2.64 -0.77 9.63
CA VAL A 266 -2.95 -0.95 11.06
C VAL A 266 -3.11 0.39 11.77
N ALA A 267 -2.25 1.36 11.48
CA ALA A 267 -2.35 2.72 12.04
C ALA A 267 -3.67 3.41 11.62
N ARG A 268 -4.06 3.25 10.36
CA ARG A 268 -5.36 3.77 9.87
C ARG A 268 -6.55 3.06 10.51
N LEU A 269 -6.45 1.76 10.76
CA LEU A 269 -7.50 1.02 11.47
C LEU A 269 -7.68 1.53 12.91
N GLU A 270 -6.60 1.92 13.59
CA GLU A 270 -6.68 2.55 14.92
C GLU A 270 -7.57 3.79 14.89
N VAL A 271 -7.32 4.70 13.94
CA VAL A 271 -8.11 5.92 13.78
C VAL A 271 -9.58 5.59 13.54
N GLN A 272 -9.87 4.62 12.67
CA GLN A 272 -11.24 4.20 12.39
C GLN A 272 -11.93 3.58 13.60
N VAL A 273 -11.24 2.73 14.37
CA VAL A 273 -11.82 2.14 15.59
C VAL A 273 -12.07 3.22 16.66
N ARG A 274 -11.19 4.22 16.80
CA ARG A 274 -11.39 5.37 17.69
C ARG A 274 -12.60 6.21 17.25
N LYS A 275 -12.75 6.47 15.96
CA LYS A 275 -13.92 7.16 15.40
C LYS A 275 -15.21 6.36 15.62
N LEU A 276 -15.16 5.02 15.51
CA LEU A 276 -16.30 4.15 15.80
C LEU A 276 -16.71 4.25 17.28
N LEU A 277 -15.75 4.30 18.20
CA LEU A 277 -16.03 4.50 19.64
C LEU A 277 -16.69 5.86 19.89
N ALA A 278 -16.20 6.92 19.25
CA ALA A 278 -16.81 8.25 19.35
C ALA A 278 -18.24 8.27 18.77
N LEU A 279 -18.45 7.63 17.61
CA LEU A 279 -19.78 7.48 17.01
C LEU A 279 -20.74 6.72 17.94
N ALA A 280 -20.27 5.63 18.56
CA ALA A 280 -21.06 4.84 19.50
C ALA A 280 -21.45 5.64 20.76
N ALA A 281 -20.59 6.53 21.23
CA ALA A 281 -20.87 7.43 22.34
C ALA A 281 -21.90 8.50 21.95
N ASP A 282 -21.79 9.05 20.75
CA ASP A 282 -22.69 10.09 20.22
C ASP A 282 -24.10 9.54 19.91
N ARG A 283 -24.19 8.38 19.27
CA ARG A 283 -25.47 7.81 18.83
C ARG A 283 -26.17 6.91 19.86
N GLY A 284 -25.48 6.50 20.89
CA GLY A 284 -26.00 5.60 21.91
C GLY A 284 -26.06 4.13 21.45
N ALA A 285 -24.96 3.40 21.62
CA ALA A 285 -24.89 1.99 21.23
C ALA A 285 -25.70 1.06 22.17
N THR A 286 -26.45 0.11 21.60
CA THR A 286 -27.08 -0.98 22.34
C THR A 286 -26.07 -1.90 22.99
N PRO A 287 -26.43 -2.73 23.98
CA PRO A 287 -25.52 -3.70 24.60
C PRO A 287 -24.85 -4.64 23.58
N VAL A 288 -25.60 -5.09 22.56
CA VAL A 288 -25.08 -5.97 21.49
C VAL A 288 -24.06 -5.22 20.63
N GLN A 289 -24.35 -3.98 20.26
CA GLN A 289 -23.41 -3.16 19.49
C GLN A 289 -22.14 -2.86 20.30
N ARG A 290 -22.26 -2.58 21.61
CA ARG A 290 -21.08 -2.37 22.48
C ARG A 290 -20.19 -3.61 22.55
N GLU A 291 -20.79 -4.82 22.65
CA GLU A 291 -20.03 -6.08 22.60
C GLU A 291 -19.31 -6.24 21.26
N ALA A 292 -19.97 -6.00 20.14
CA ALA A 292 -19.38 -6.07 18.81
C ALA A 292 -18.21 -5.08 18.65
N ILE A 293 -18.36 -3.83 19.12
CA ILE A 293 -17.31 -2.80 19.10
C ILE A 293 -16.12 -3.23 20.00
N ALA A 294 -16.38 -3.76 21.18
CA ALA A 294 -15.33 -4.26 22.07
C ALA A 294 -14.53 -5.40 21.41
N ARG A 295 -15.19 -6.26 20.65
CA ARG A 295 -14.55 -7.34 19.87
C ARG A 295 -13.63 -6.78 18.80
N GLU A 296 -14.04 -5.74 18.05
CA GLU A 296 -13.17 -5.10 17.06
C GLU A 296 -12.01 -4.34 17.70
N TRP A 297 -12.20 -3.76 18.89
CA TRP A 297 -11.08 -3.21 19.67
C TRP A 297 -10.04 -4.27 20.04
N ILE A 298 -10.49 -5.46 20.49
CA ILE A 298 -9.59 -6.58 20.82
C ILE A 298 -8.84 -7.05 19.57
N HIS A 299 -9.55 -7.21 18.43
CA HIS A 299 -8.94 -7.57 17.15
C HIS A 299 -7.88 -6.56 16.72
N PHE A 300 -8.19 -5.26 16.81
CA PHE A 300 -7.23 -4.20 16.50
C PHE A 300 -5.97 -4.30 17.39
N GLN A 301 -6.13 -4.47 18.72
CA GLN A 301 -4.98 -4.60 19.62
C GLN A 301 -4.11 -5.82 19.27
N ALA A 302 -4.71 -6.96 18.95
CA ALA A 302 -3.99 -8.14 18.51
C ALA A 302 -3.24 -7.90 17.20
N LEU A 303 -3.87 -7.20 16.26
CA LEU A 303 -3.26 -6.85 14.97
C LEU A 303 -2.09 -5.88 15.15
N ARG A 304 -2.21 -4.88 16.02
CA ARG A 304 -1.15 -3.94 16.36
C ARG A 304 0.09 -4.67 16.91
N VAL A 305 -0.11 -5.58 17.87
CA VAL A 305 1.00 -6.38 18.42
C VAL A 305 1.62 -7.28 17.34
N THR A 306 0.80 -7.83 16.44
CA THR A 306 1.30 -8.63 15.30
C THR A 306 2.14 -7.78 14.34
N ALA A 307 1.76 -6.51 14.11
CA ALA A 307 2.54 -5.58 13.31
C ALA A 307 3.93 -5.34 13.93
N TYR A 308 4.02 -5.06 15.22
CA TYR A 308 5.31 -4.91 15.92
C TYR A 308 6.18 -6.18 15.86
N ARG A 309 5.56 -7.36 15.96
CA ARG A 309 6.28 -8.64 15.78
C ARG A 309 6.85 -8.76 14.37
N SER A 310 6.09 -8.41 13.34
CA SER A 310 6.55 -8.41 11.95
C SER A 310 7.67 -7.41 11.72
N LEU A 311 7.60 -6.23 12.35
CA LEU A 311 8.65 -5.22 12.32
C LEU A 311 9.96 -5.75 12.94
N SER A 312 9.88 -6.34 14.11
CA SER A 312 11.06 -6.93 14.77
C SER A 312 11.67 -8.09 13.96
N ALA A 313 10.86 -8.81 13.19
CA ALA A 313 11.37 -9.81 12.24
C ALA A 313 12.09 -9.15 11.07
N LEU A 314 11.50 -8.10 10.48
CA LEU A 314 12.09 -7.32 9.38
C LEU A 314 13.44 -6.71 9.78
N GLU A 315 13.55 -6.12 10.97
CA GLU A 315 14.81 -5.56 11.49
C GLU A 315 15.93 -6.60 11.61
N ARG A 316 15.58 -7.85 11.97
CA ARG A 316 16.57 -8.93 12.09
C ARG A 316 16.98 -9.55 10.77
N THR A 317 16.07 -9.65 9.81
CA THR A 317 16.27 -10.38 8.54
C THR A 317 16.59 -9.48 7.37
N GLY A 318 16.26 -8.19 7.46
CA GLY A 318 16.33 -7.22 6.35
C GLY A 318 15.29 -7.42 5.25
N VAL A 319 14.46 -8.48 5.33
CA VAL A 319 13.50 -8.83 4.29
C VAL A 319 12.13 -9.11 4.92
N PRO A 320 11.02 -8.56 4.36
CA PRO A 320 9.67 -8.90 4.82
C PRO A 320 9.37 -10.38 4.66
N GLY A 321 8.85 -11.01 5.71
CA GLY A 321 8.45 -12.40 5.68
C GLY A 321 7.01 -12.62 5.16
N PRO A 322 6.62 -13.87 4.87
CA PRO A 322 5.27 -14.20 4.40
C PRO A 322 4.20 -13.94 5.47
N GLU A 323 4.57 -13.87 6.76
CA GLU A 323 3.70 -13.49 7.87
C GLU A 323 3.14 -12.07 7.74
N GLY A 324 3.77 -11.18 6.97
CA GLY A 324 3.22 -9.87 6.62
C GLY A 324 1.84 -9.96 5.94
N SER A 325 1.55 -11.09 5.29
CA SER A 325 0.22 -11.38 4.75
C SER A 325 -0.88 -11.44 5.81
N ILE A 326 -0.54 -11.73 7.09
CA ILE A 326 -1.49 -11.71 8.21
C ILE A 326 -2.03 -10.30 8.42
N LEU A 327 -1.17 -9.29 8.35
CA LEU A 327 -1.55 -7.90 8.60
C LEU A 327 -2.61 -7.45 7.60
N LYS A 328 -2.34 -7.66 6.31
CA LYS A 328 -3.28 -7.27 5.25
C LYS A 328 -4.59 -8.06 5.33
N LEU A 329 -4.54 -9.38 5.53
CA LEU A 329 -5.73 -10.24 5.66
C LEU A 329 -6.62 -9.79 6.81
N GLN A 330 -6.06 -9.68 8.01
CA GLN A 330 -6.81 -9.32 9.21
C GLN A 330 -7.31 -7.87 9.17
N TRP A 331 -6.48 -6.94 8.67
CA TRP A 331 -6.90 -5.56 8.50
C TRP A 331 -8.11 -5.44 7.55
N SER A 332 -8.05 -6.06 6.37
CA SER A 332 -9.10 -5.91 5.37
C SER A 332 -10.46 -6.41 5.87
N GLU A 333 -10.48 -7.52 6.60
CA GLU A 333 -11.68 -8.08 7.18
C GLU A 333 -12.18 -7.26 8.39
N ALA A 334 -11.26 -6.79 9.25
CA ALA A 334 -11.61 -5.91 10.38
C ALA A 334 -12.17 -4.57 9.90
N ASN A 335 -11.56 -3.97 8.87
CA ASN A 335 -12.04 -2.72 8.30
C ASN A 335 -13.49 -2.82 7.78
N GLN A 336 -13.83 -3.92 7.12
CA GLN A 336 -15.21 -4.19 6.69
C GLN A 336 -16.18 -4.32 7.86
N ARG A 337 -15.78 -4.97 8.96
CA ARG A 337 -16.61 -5.10 10.16
C ARG A 337 -16.78 -3.78 10.89
N VAL A 338 -15.70 -3.00 11.06
CA VAL A 338 -15.72 -1.68 11.70
C VAL A 338 -16.64 -0.73 10.96
N THR A 339 -16.49 -0.63 9.64
CA THR A 339 -17.33 0.26 8.82
C THR A 339 -18.78 -0.19 8.78
N LYS A 340 -19.06 -1.51 8.78
CA LYS A 340 -20.41 -2.06 8.89
C LYS A 340 -21.07 -1.69 10.21
N LEU A 341 -20.36 -1.84 11.35
CA LEU A 341 -20.86 -1.45 12.66
C LEU A 341 -21.17 0.06 12.73
N ALA A 342 -20.37 0.88 12.07
CA ALA A 342 -20.64 2.31 11.98
C ALA A 342 -21.97 2.60 11.22
N LEU A 343 -22.24 1.90 10.11
CA LEU A 343 -23.50 2.05 9.40
C LEU A 343 -24.70 1.56 10.25
N GLU A 344 -24.54 0.50 11.03
CA GLU A 344 -25.57 0.02 11.95
C GLU A 344 -25.88 1.04 13.06
N LEU A 345 -24.88 1.81 13.53
CA LEU A 345 -25.06 2.90 14.49
C LEU A 345 -25.74 4.12 13.85
N LEU A 346 -25.43 4.42 12.58
CA LEU A 346 -26.06 5.51 11.83
C LEU A 346 -27.52 5.20 11.50
N GLY A 347 -27.91 3.92 11.39
CA GLY A 347 -29.27 3.52 11.01
C GLY A 347 -29.68 4.07 9.64
N PRO A 348 -30.86 4.74 9.51
CA PRO A 348 -31.30 5.30 8.22
C PRO A 348 -30.35 6.33 7.60
N ASP A 349 -29.60 7.07 8.43
CA ASP A 349 -28.64 8.07 7.97
C ASP A 349 -27.46 7.46 7.16
N ALA A 350 -27.23 6.15 7.30
CA ALA A 350 -26.21 5.42 6.54
C ALA A 350 -26.43 5.42 5.02
N GLN A 351 -27.62 5.77 4.55
CA GLN A 351 -27.94 5.86 3.13
C GLN A 351 -27.56 7.21 2.50
N LEU A 352 -27.19 8.18 3.33
CA LEU A 352 -26.88 9.54 2.88
C LEU A 352 -25.38 9.64 2.52
N LEU A 353 -25.09 10.32 1.41
CA LEU A 353 -23.76 10.74 0.99
C LEU A 353 -23.62 12.26 1.09
N ALA A 354 -22.40 12.77 1.15
CA ALA A 354 -22.09 14.20 1.19
C ALA A 354 -22.89 14.98 0.11
N PRO A 355 -23.17 16.30 0.34
CA PRO A 355 -22.69 17.14 1.46
C PRO A 355 -23.56 17.08 2.72
N ASN A 356 -24.77 16.53 2.66
CA ASN A 356 -25.76 16.63 3.75
C ASN A 356 -25.76 15.41 4.69
N ALA A 357 -24.86 14.46 4.47
CA ALA A 357 -24.77 13.27 5.30
C ALA A 357 -24.15 13.55 6.67
N PRO A 358 -24.56 12.86 7.74
CA PRO A 358 -23.87 12.90 9.00
C PRO A 358 -22.39 12.56 8.84
N TYR A 359 -21.53 13.26 9.57
CA TYR A 359 -20.05 13.13 9.49
C TYR A 359 -19.52 13.30 8.04
N GLY A 360 -20.19 14.13 7.20
CA GLY A 360 -19.82 14.36 5.80
C GLY A 360 -19.85 13.11 4.91
N GLY A 361 -20.65 12.09 5.25
CA GLY A 361 -20.70 10.83 4.50
C GLY A 361 -19.49 9.90 4.69
N TYR A 362 -18.60 10.24 5.62
CA TYR A 362 -17.36 9.47 5.87
C TYR A 362 -17.60 7.97 6.00
N TRP A 363 -18.50 7.55 6.89
CA TRP A 363 -18.72 6.14 7.17
C TRP A 363 -19.30 5.36 5.99
N THR A 364 -20.22 5.99 5.25
CA THR A 364 -20.82 5.39 4.04
C THR A 364 -19.75 5.21 2.96
N THR A 365 -18.93 6.24 2.72
CA THR A 365 -17.80 6.15 1.78
C THR A 365 -16.80 5.09 2.21
N GLN A 366 -16.40 5.04 3.48
CA GLN A 366 -15.49 4.03 4.00
C GLN A 366 -16.05 2.60 3.87
N GLN A 367 -17.34 2.41 4.10
CA GLN A 367 -17.98 1.11 3.92
C GLN A 367 -18.00 0.68 2.44
N LEU A 368 -18.30 1.57 1.52
CA LEU A 368 -18.23 1.28 0.09
C LEU A 368 -16.78 0.95 -0.33
N ARG A 369 -15.81 1.77 0.06
CA ARG A 369 -14.39 1.55 -0.25
C ARG A 369 -13.85 0.25 0.34
N SER A 370 -14.32 -0.14 1.54
CA SER A 370 -13.87 -1.34 2.22
C SER A 370 -14.15 -2.64 1.43
N ARG A 371 -15.10 -2.62 0.48
CA ARG A 371 -15.39 -3.80 -0.36
C ARG A 371 -14.19 -4.22 -1.20
N GLY A 372 -13.39 -3.27 -1.66
CA GLY A 372 -12.14 -3.53 -2.38
C GLY A 372 -11.03 -4.12 -1.50
N ASN A 373 -11.05 -3.86 -0.19
CA ASN A 373 -9.93 -4.21 0.69
C ASN A 373 -9.63 -5.71 0.77
N THR A 374 -10.63 -6.59 0.60
CA THR A 374 -10.43 -8.04 0.59
C THR A 374 -10.03 -8.58 -0.79
N ILE A 375 -9.91 -7.71 -1.80
CA ILE A 375 -9.61 -8.05 -3.20
C ILE A 375 -8.23 -7.53 -3.60
N GLU A 376 -7.95 -6.25 -3.40
CA GLU A 376 -6.69 -5.57 -3.75
C GLU A 376 -5.48 -6.12 -2.99
N ALA A 377 -4.27 -5.91 -3.46
CA ALA A 377 -3.00 -6.32 -2.83
C ALA A 377 -2.95 -7.81 -2.41
N GLY A 378 -3.60 -8.67 -3.17
CA GLY A 378 -3.84 -10.08 -2.88
C GLY A 378 -5.17 -10.32 -2.17
N THR A 379 -6.03 -11.15 -2.78
CA THR A 379 -7.34 -11.47 -2.19
C THR A 379 -7.20 -12.20 -0.86
N SER A 380 -8.24 -12.17 -0.03
CA SER A 380 -8.27 -12.92 1.24
C SER A 380 -7.94 -14.41 1.03
N GLU A 381 -8.39 -15.00 -0.08
CA GLU A 381 -8.13 -16.40 -0.44
C GLU A 381 -6.66 -16.62 -0.78
N ILE A 382 -6.05 -15.74 -1.60
CA ILE A 382 -4.62 -15.80 -1.95
C ILE A 382 -3.76 -15.65 -0.68
N LEU A 383 -4.10 -14.72 0.20
CA LEU A 383 -3.36 -14.52 1.45
C LEU A 383 -3.47 -15.73 2.38
N ARG A 384 -4.66 -16.37 2.48
CA ARG A 384 -4.83 -17.62 3.22
C ARG A 384 -3.99 -18.74 2.64
N ASN A 385 -3.91 -18.87 1.31
CA ASN A 385 -3.04 -19.85 0.66
C ASN A 385 -1.56 -19.59 0.97
N ILE A 386 -1.11 -18.34 0.90
CA ILE A 386 0.27 -17.98 1.25
C ILE A 386 0.58 -18.36 2.72
N LEU A 387 -0.32 -18.05 3.64
CA LEU A 387 -0.16 -18.40 5.05
C LEU A 387 -0.17 -19.92 5.27
N ALA A 388 -1.10 -20.63 4.65
CA ALA A 388 -1.20 -22.08 4.74
C ALA A 388 0.09 -22.75 4.22
N GLU A 389 0.55 -22.39 3.04
CA GLU A 389 1.67 -23.05 2.37
C GLU A 389 3.03 -22.62 2.94
N ARG A 390 3.26 -21.29 3.09
CA ARG A 390 4.58 -20.75 3.41
C ARG A 390 4.84 -20.52 4.88
N VAL A 391 3.80 -20.33 5.71
CA VAL A 391 3.92 -20.14 7.16
C VAL A 391 3.63 -21.44 7.92
N LEU A 392 2.55 -22.12 7.57
CA LEU A 392 2.12 -23.35 8.25
C LEU A 392 2.69 -24.62 7.62
N GLY A 393 3.31 -24.57 6.44
CA GLY A 393 3.87 -25.72 5.74
C GLY A 393 2.83 -26.73 5.24
N LEU A 394 1.58 -26.30 5.04
CA LEU A 394 0.52 -27.19 4.55
C LEU A 394 0.72 -27.49 3.06
N PRO A 395 0.21 -28.62 2.56
CA PRO A 395 0.27 -28.97 1.14
C PRO A 395 -0.39 -27.90 0.26
N ARG A 396 0.18 -27.66 -0.93
CA ARG A 396 -0.45 -26.80 -1.93
C ARG A 396 -1.77 -27.39 -2.38
N SER A 397 -2.79 -26.54 -2.48
CA SER A 397 -4.01 -26.90 -3.21
C SER A 397 -3.66 -27.09 -4.69
N ARG A 398 -4.09 -28.22 -5.27
CA ARG A 398 -3.89 -28.53 -6.70
C ARG A 398 -4.86 -27.72 -7.55
#